data_cf77ae0026fcedc533a6213ac51a605a
#
_entry.id   cf77ae0026fcedc533a6213ac51a605a
#
_cell.length_a   1.000
_cell.length_b   1.000
_cell.length_c   1.000
_cell.angle_alpha   90.00
_cell.angle_beta   90.00
_cell.angle_gamma   90.00
#
_symmetry.space_group_name_H-M   'P 1'
#
loop_
_entity.id
_entity.type
_entity.pdbx_description
1 polymer ?
#
loop_
_entity_poly.entity_id
_entity_poly.type
_entity_poly.pdbx_seq_one_letter_code
_entity_poly.pdbx_strand_id
1 'polypeptide(L)'
;CVCREIGDGPNQVARVPGHQIAEMALAKLYLVTGDKKYLDQAKYFLDKRGYTSRTDEYSQAHKPVIEQDEAVGHAVRAAYMYAGMADVAALTGDSAYINAIDRIWDNIVGKKYYITGGIGATSNGEAFGKNYELPNMSAYCETCAAIGNVYVNHRLFLLHGDSRYYDVAERTLYNGLISGVALDGGGFFYPNPLESMGQHQRQPWFGCACCPSNIARFIPSLPGYVYAVKDNDVYVNLFMSNNANLDVNGKQVAISQQTNYPWNGHIALTVDKNKAGNFDLKLRIPGWVKNKPVPSDLYAYSDGKRLGYSVTVNGQPAEGSLTPDGYYTIGRNWKKGDKVELHLDMEPRTVKANNKVEADRGRIAVERGPIVYCAEWPDNDFDVLSIFVNQKPKFTVTEKPELLEGLVVLSTDGQTLGYDNNGRLVTKDVKLNLIPYYAWCHRGSGNMAVWLPQELSASRPVMPPTLASKSKINASSEMYSLSSLNDRLVPKDEND
;
A
#
# COMPACT_ATOMS: atom_id res chain seq x y z
N CYS A 1 -22.82 -5.02 26.86
CA CYS A 1 -23.71 -5.94 26.13
C CYS A 1 -22.92 -7.15 25.61
N VAL A 2 -22.01 -6.97 24.66
CA VAL A 2 -21.24 -8.10 24.05
C VAL A 2 -20.56 -8.99 25.10
N CYS A 3 -19.77 -8.42 26.01
CA CYS A 3 -19.07 -9.19 27.06
C CYS A 3 -20.00 -9.92 28.05
N ARG A 4 -21.29 -9.57 28.10
CA ARG A 4 -22.28 -10.25 28.94
C ARG A 4 -22.95 -11.40 28.18
N GLU A 5 -23.18 -11.24 26.88
CA GLU A 5 -23.99 -12.14 26.06
C GLU A 5 -23.16 -13.21 25.33
N ILE A 6 -21.87 -12.91 25.05
CA ILE A 6 -21.01 -13.77 24.26
C ILE A 6 -19.85 -14.29 25.11
N GLY A 7 -19.71 -15.62 25.15
CA GLY A 7 -18.70 -16.33 25.92
C GLY A 7 -19.05 -17.81 26.03
N ASP A 8 -18.37 -18.53 26.92
CA ASP A 8 -18.60 -19.95 27.23
C ASP A 8 -19.34 -20.15 28.56
N GLY A 9 -19.84 -19.08 29.19
CA GLY A 9 -20.60 -19.15 30.42
C GLY A 9 -22.00 -19.74 30.23
N PRO A 10 -22.68 -20.16 31.31
CA PRO A 10 -23.95 -20.90 31.27
C PRO A 10 -25.11 -20.14 30.59
N ASN A 11 -25.04 -18.81 30.53
CA ASN A 11 -26.05 -17.95 29.89
C ASN A 11 -25.48 -17.16 28.75
N GLN A 12 -24.34 -17.59 28.15
CA GLN A 12 -23.68 -16.92 27.05
C GLN A 12 -23.72 -17.76 25.76
N VAL A 13 -23.58 -17.12 24.63
CA VAL A 13 -23.55 -17.79 23.34
C VAL A 13 -22.10 -17.84 22.85
N ALA A 14 -21.59 -19.03 22.57
CA ALA A 14 -20.26 -19.22 21.98
C ALA A 14 -20.26 -18.80 20.52
N ARG A 15 -19.86 -17.56 20.26
CA ARG A 15 -19.79 -16.96 18.91
C ARG A 15 -18.58 -16.08 18.75
N VAL A 16 -18.21 -15.85 17.49
CA VAL A 16 -17.22 -14.85 17.07
C VAL A 16 -17.89 -13.79 16.20
N PRO A 17 -17.35 -12.56 16.12
CA PRO A 17 -17.88 -11.51 15.24
C PRO A 17 -17.91 -11.97 13.79
N GLY A 18 -18.94 -11.54 13.08
CA GLY A 18 -19.03 -11.78 11.63
C GLY A 18 -17.92 -11.04 10.86
N HIS A 19 -17.57 -9.83 11.29
CA HIS A 19 -16.44 -9.07 10.78
C HIS A 19 -15.41 -8.83 11.89
N GLN A 20 -14.15 -9.07 11.60
CA GLN A 20 -13.02 -8.99 12.54
C GLN A 20 -12.51 -7.55 12.72
N ILE A 21 -13.32 -6.68 13.27
CA ILE A 21 -12.92 -5.33 13.70
C ILE A 21 -13.16 -5.15 15.21
N ALA A 22 -13.98 -6.04 15.79
CA ALA A 22 -14.37 -5.98 17.19
C ALA A 22 -13.17 -6.16 18.12
N GLU A 23 -12.23 -7.01 17.77
CA GLU A 23 -11.02 -7.32 18.52
C GLU A 23 -10.15 -6.07 18.72
N MET A 24 -9.87 -5.33 17.64
CA MET A 24 -9.17 -4.03 17.71
C MET A 24 -9.93 -3.01 18.56
N ALA A 25 -11.25 -2.91 18.37
CA ALA A 25 -12.07 -1.96 19.10
C ALA A 25 -12.09 -2.25 20.60
N LEU A 26 -12.17 -3.53 20.98
CA LEU A 26 -12.13 -3.97 22.37
C LEU A 26 -10.77 -3.76 23.01
N ALA A 27 -9.68 -4.05 22.31
CA ALA A 27 -8.32 -3.78 22.78
C ALA A 27 -8.13 -2.27 23.04
N LYS A 28 -8.58 -1.41 22.11
CA LYS A 28 -8.55 0.05 22.27
C LYS A 28 -9.43 0.51 23.45
N LEU A 29 -10.60 -0.10 23.63
CA LEU A 29 -11.50 0.22 24.74
C LEU A 29 -10.86 -0.15 26.09
N TYR A 30 -10.13 -1.27 26.15
CA TYR A 30 -9.34 -1.63 27.33
C TYR A 30 -8.28 -0.55 27.65
N LEU A 31 -7.52 -0.09 26.65
CA LEU A 31 -6.50 0.95 26.84
C LEU A 31 -7.09 2.26 27.38
N VAL A 32 -8.32 2.61 26.99
CA VAL A 32 -8.99 3.83 27.43
C VAL A 32 -9.61 3.71 28.82
N THR A 33 -10.17 2.53 29.16
CA THR A 33 -10.97 2.36 30.39
C THR A 33 -10.22 1.64 31.51
N GLY A 34 -9.17 0.89 31.19
CA GLY A 34 -8.47 -0.01 32.12
C GLY A 34 -9.28 -1.27 32.48
N ASP A 35 -10.51 -1.43 31.96
CA ASP A 35 -11.38 -2.56 32.32
C ASP A 35 -11.02 -3.82 31.52
N LYS A 36 -10.41 -4.77 32.21
CA LYS A 36 -9.89 -6.01 31.66
C LYS A 36 -10.91 -6.85 30.88
N LYS A 37 -12.21 -6.73 31.19
CA LYS A 37 -13.26 -7.47 30.47
C LYS A 37 -13.23 -7.22 28.94
N TYR A 38 -12.78 -6.07 28.50
CA TYR A 38 -12.68 -5.76 27.07
C TYR A 38 -11.52 -6.49 26.41
N LEU A 39 -10.35 -6.54 27.07
CA LEU A 39 -9.21 -7.33 26.58
C LEU A 39 -9.51 -8.83 26.60
N ASP A 40 -10.13 -9.31 27.66
CA ASP A 40 -10.54 -10.72 27.76
C ASP A 40 -11.53 -11.11 26.65
N GLN A 41 -12.46 -10.21 26.31
CA GLN A 41 -13.41 -10.44 25.23
C GLN A 41 -12.74 -10.40 23.84
N ALA A 42 -11.76 -9.49 23.64
CA ALA A 42 -10.98 -9.46 22.39
C ALA A 42 -10.21 -10.78 22.19
N LYS A 43 -9.52 -11.23 23.25
CA LYS A 43 -8.81 -12.52 23.24
C LYS A 43 -9.76 -13.70 23.04
N TYR A 44 -10.91 -13.72 23.70
CA TYR A 44 -11.95 -14.75 23.52
C TYR A 44 -12.36 -14.89 22.05
N PHE A 45 -12.59 -13.79 21.34
CA PHE A 45 -12.96 -13.83 19.92
C PHE A 45 -11.88 -14.45 19.03
N LEU A 46 -10.61 -14.17 19.33
CA LEU A 46 -9.49 -14.76 18.62
C LEU A 46 -9.32 -16.24 18.95
N ASP A 47 -9.35 -16.59 20.25
CA ASP A 47 -9.19 -17.98 20.71
C ASP A 47 -10.31 -18.90 20.17
N LYS A 48 -11.54 -18.37 20.04
CA LYS A 48 -12.68 -19.16 19.55
C LYS A 48 -12.76 -19.27 18.03
N ARG A 49 -12.08 -18.40 17.30
CA ARG A 49 -12.09 -18.48 15.83
C ARG A 49 -11.36 -19.74 15.37
N GLY A 50 -12.01 -20.50 14.48
CA GLY A 50 -11.56 -21.82 14.07
C GLY A 50 -12.14 -23.00 14.92
N TYR A 51 -12.79 -22.70 16.04
CA TYR A 51 -13.45 -23.71 16.90
C TYR A 51 -14.98 -23.57 16.99
N THR A 52 -15.57 -22.67 16.18
CA THR A 52 -17.02 -22.53 16.06
C THR A 52 -17.54 -23.39 14.91
N SER A 53 -18.86 -23.41 14.70
CA SER A 53 -19.47 -24.05 13.52
C SER A 53 -19.09 -23.43 12.19
N ARG A 54 -18.49 -22.21 12.19
CA ARG A 54 -17.96 -21.53 11.01
C ARG A 54 -16.51 -21.95 10.82
N THR A 55 -16.20 -22.57 9.66
CA THR A 55 -14.87 -23.10 9.32
C THR A 55 -14.41 -22.67 7.93
N ASP A 56 -14.94 -21.54 7.44
CA ASP A 56 -14.64 -21.03 6.12
C ASP A 56 -13.37 -20.16 6.08
N GLU A 57 -12.67 -20.14 4.95
CA GLU A 57 -11.53 -19.25 4.71
C GLU A 57 -11.96 -17.78 4.61
N TYR A 58 -13.15 -17.51 4.09
CA TYR A 58 -13.69 -16.16 3.91
C TYR A 58 -13.63 -15.33 5.20
N SER A 59 -13.90 -15.93 6.33
CA SER A 59 -13.88 -15.30 7.66
C SER A 59 -12.65 -15.69 8.50
N GLN A 60 -11.60 -16.24 7.89
CA GLN A 60 -10.37 -16.73 8.55
C GLN A 60 -10.67 -17.72 9.69
N ALA A 61 -11.70 -18.55 9.55
CA ALA A 61 -12.12 -19.54 10.54
C ALA A 61 -11.75 -20.99 10.16
N HIS A 62 -10.96 -21.18 9.10
CA HIS A 62 -10.51 -22.47 8.58
C HIS A 62 -9.53 -23.20 9.51
N LYS A 63 -8.82 -22.46 10.36
CA LYS A 63 -7.89 -22.97 11.39
C LYS A 63 -7.96 -22.05 12.62
N PRO A 64 -7.59 -22.55 13.81
CA PRO A 64 -7.30 -21.67 14.95
C PRO A 64 -6.31 -20.57 14.58
N VAL A 65 -6.50 -19.34 15.07
CA VAL A 65 -5.72 -18.19 14.59
C VAL A 65 -4.21 -18.34 14.84
N ILE A 66 -3.81 -18.99 15.93
CA ILE A 66 -2.40 -19.26 16.27
C ILE A 66 -1.73 -20.31 15.38
N GLU A 67 -2.52 -21.10 14.63
CA GLU A 67 -2.04 -22.12 13.69
C GLU A 67 -2.02 -21.61 12.24
N GLN A 68 -2.54 -20.42 11.97
CA GLN A 68 -2.57 -19.85 10.64
C GLN A 68 -1.16 -19.44 10.18
N ASP A 69 -0.86 -19.71 8.93
CA ASP A 69 0.45 -19.50 8.29
C ASP A 69 0.34 -18.88 6.90
N GLU A 70 -0.88 -18.69 6.41
CA GLU A 70 -1.19 -18.12 5.11
C GLU A 70 -2.37 -17.14 5.22
N ALA A 71 -2.30 -16.03 4.52
CA ALA A 71 -3.40 -15.09 4.39
C ALA A 71 -4.42 -15.63 3.37
N VAL A 72 -5.65 -15.86 3.80
CA VAL A 72 -6.74 -16.42 2.97
C VAL A 72 -8.05 -15.67 3.19
N GLY A 73 -8.98 -15.84 2.28
CA GLY A 73 -10.33 -15.29 2.37
C GLY A 73 -10.38 -13.78 2.23
N HIS A 74 -11.42 -13.17 2.77
CA HIS A 74 -11.70 -11.74 2.60
C HIS A 74 -10.58 -10.88 3.20
N ALA A 75 -9.93 -10.07 2.35
CA ALA A 75 -8.69 -9.36 2.70
C ALA A 75 -8.88 -8.32 3.81
N VAL A 76 -10.01 -7.59 3.83
CA VAL A 76 -10.30 -6.61 4.89
C VAL A 76 -10.48 -7.31 6.24
N ARG A 77 -11.30 -8.37 6.29
CA ARG A 77 -11.52 -9.15 7.53
C ARG A 77 -10.21 -9.70 8.09
N ALA A 78 -9.37 -10.25 7.21
CA ALA A 78 -8.05 -10.76 7.54
C ALA A 78 -7.14 -9.65 8.12
N ALA A 79 -6.98 -8.54 7.43
CA ALA A 79 -6.12 -7.45 7.89
C ALA A 79 -6.58 -6.89 9.25
N TYR A 80 -7.88 -6.71 9.46
CA TYR A 80 -8.39 -6.25 10.75
C TYR A 80 -8.21 -7.31 11.86
N MET A 81 -8.35 -8.60 11.55
CA MET A 81 -8.06 -9.68 12.50
C MET A 81 -6.58 -9.65 12.91
N TYR A 82 -5.67 -9.57 11.95
CA TYR A 82 -4.22 -9.54 12.22
C TYR A 82 -3.83 -8.31 13.05
N ALA A 83 -4.44 -7.15 12.80
CA ALA A 83 -4.26 -5.99 13.65
C ALA A 83 -4.78 -6.21 15.08
N GLY A 84 -5.93 -6.86 15.25
CA GLY A 84 -6.47 -7.24 16.56
C GLY A 84 -5.60 -8.26 17.28
N MET A 85 -5.04 -9.25 16.55
CA MET A 85 -4.07 -10.22 17.11
C MET A 85 -2.82 -9.50 17.62
N ALA A 86 -2.31 -8.51 16.88
CA ALA A 86 -1.14 -7.71 17.29
C ALA A 86 -1.45 -6.89 18.56
N ASP A 87 -2.62 -6.27 18.65
CA ASP A 87 -3.04 -5.54 19.85
C ASP A 87 -3.15 -6.47 21.07
N VAL A 88 -3.79 -7.64 20.92
CA VAL A 88 -3.92 -8.62 22.02
C VAL A 88 -2.55 -9.17 22.41
N ALA A 89 -1.70 -9.51 21.45
CA ALA A 89 -0.33 -9.97 21.71
C ALA A 89 0.49 -8.95 22.52
N ALA A 90 0.44 -7.67 22.14
CA ALA A 90 1.13 -6.60 22.85
C ALA A 90 0.64 -6.41 24.29
N LEU A 91 -0.67 -6.56 24.51
CA LEU A 91 -1.31 -6.34 25.84
C LEU A 91 -1.25 -7.56 26.76
N THR A 92 -1.04 -8.75 26.22
CA THR A 92 -1.02 -10.01 27.02
C THR A 92 0.37 -10.65 27.08
N GLY A 93 1.28 -10.30 26.17
CA GLY A 93 2.58 -10.97 26.02
C GLY A 93 2.48 -12.37 25.39
N ASP A 94 1.34 -12.72 24.76
CA ASP A 94 1.11 -14.05 24.19
C ASP A 94 1.91 -14.25 22.89
N SER A 95 3.04 -14.94 22.99
CA SER A 95 3.94 -15.22 21.88
C SER A 95 3.33 -16.09 20.76
N ALA A 96 2.28 -16.87 21.05
CA ALA A 96 1.64 -17.67 20.02
C ALA A 96 0.97 -16.80 18.94
N TYR A 97 0.36 -15.67 19.34
CA TYR A 97 -0.17 -14.69 18.40
C TYR A 97 0.94 -14.00 17.61
N ILE A 98 2.05 -13.59 18.27
CA ILE A 98 3.19 -12.94 17.62
C ILE A 98 3.74 -13.86 16.51
N ASN A 99 4.01 -15.13 16.86
CA ASN A 99 4.54 -16.09 15.90
C ASN A 99 3.59 -16.35 14.72
N ALA A 100 2.27 -16.38 14.96
CA ALA A 100 1.29 -16.55 13.88
C ALA A 100 1.25 -15.31 12.96
N ILE A 101 1.23 -14.10 13.52
CA ILE A 101 1.17 -12.87 12.73
C ILE A 101 2.44 -12.72 11.90
N ASP A 102 3.60 -13.03 12.44
CA ASP A 102 4.88 -12.94 11.72
C ASP A 102 4.89 -13.87 10.50
N ARG A 103 4.44 -15.14 10.65
CA ARG A 103 4.31 -16.06 9.51
C ARG A 103 3.33 -15.56 8.44
N ILE A 104 2.18 -15.05 8.88
CA ILE A 104 1.17 -14.49 7.97
C ILE A 104 1.69 -13.26 7.27
N TRP A 105 2.39 -12.37 7.98
CA TRP A 105 2.99 -11.18 7.39
C TRP A 105 4.04 -11.55 6.33
N ASP A 106 4.90 -12.51 6.60
CA ASP A 106 5.88 -13.04 5.64
C ASP A 106 5.18 -13.63 4.40
N ASN A 107 4.04 -14.31 4.58
CA ASN A 107 3.23 -14.80 3.47
C ASN A 107 2.64 -13.67 2.63
N ILE A 108 2.05 -12.65 3.26
CA ILE A 108 1.48 -11.50 2.55
C ILE A 108 2.57 -10.79 1.76
N VAL A 109 3.62 -10.32 2.44
CA VAL A 109 4.64 -9.44 1.84
C VAL A 109 5.52 -10.20 0.85
N GLY A 110 5.69 -11.50 1.05
CA GLY A 110 6.48 -12.35 0.16
C GLY A 110 5.74 -12.91 -1.05
N LYS A 111 4.38 -12.94 -1.04
CA LYS A 111 3.64 -13.72 -2.04
C LYS A 111 2.30 -13.12 -2.48
N LYS A 112 1.70 -12.18 -1.72
CA LYS A 112 0.32 -11.71 -1.93
C LYS A 112 0.17 -10.19 -1.89
N TYR A 113 1.27 -9.46 -1.93
CA TYR A 113 1.36 -8.01 -1.83
C TYR A 113 1.62 -7.39 -3.20
N TYR A 114 0.74 -6.51 -3.65
CA TYR A 114 0.90 -5.81 -4.92
C TYR A 114 1.95 -4.70 -4.85
N ILE A 115 2.59 -4.39 -5.97
CA ILE A 115 3.60 -3.32 -6.04
C ILE A 115 3.05 -1.96 -5.58
N THR A 116 1.76 -1.73 -5.77
CA THR A 116 1.03 -0.54 -5.30
C THR A 116 0.66 -0.58 -3.82
N GLY A 117 1.04 -1.61 -3.09
CA GLY A 117 0.70 -1.75 -1.68
C GLY A 117 -0.69 -2.34 -1.40
N GLY A 118 -1.44 -2.70 -2.44
CA GLY A 118 -2.74 -3.36 -2.31
C GLY A 118 -2.62 -4.81 -1.86
N ILE A 119 -3.68 -5.34 -1.30
CA ILE A 119 -3.89 -6.76 -0.97
C ILE A 119 -5.31 -7.18 -1.35
N GLY A 120 -5.48 -8.45 -1.72
CA GLY A 120 -6.74 -8.99 -2.23
C GLY A 120 -6.75 -9.05 -3.77
N ALA A 121 -6.74 -10.28 -4.32
CA ALA A 121 -6.54 -10.52 -5.76
C ALA A 121 -7.85 -10.62 -6.54
N THR A 122 -8.95 -11.01 -5.89
CA THR A 122 -10.20 -11.33 -6.56
C THR A 122 -11.41 -10.62 -5.96
N SER A 123 -12.36 -10.24 -6.81
CA SER A 123 -13.67 -9.73 -6.41
C SER A 123 -14.56 -10.84 -5.79
N ASN A 124 -14.31 -12.10 -6.14
CA ASN A 124 -15.03 -13.22 -5.55
C ASN A 124 -14.64 -13.37 -4.07
N GLY A 125 -15.57 -13.01 -3.17
CA GLY A 125 -15.33 -12.95 -1.74
C GLY A 125 -14.38 -11.85 -1.30
N GLU A 126 -14.02 -10.88 -2.18
CA GLU A 126 -13.09 -9.77 -1.89
C GLU A 126 -11.78 -10.30 -1.28
N ALA A 127 -11.24 -11.37 -1.87
CA ALA A 127 -10.35 -12.29 -1.21
C ALA A 127 -8.90 -12.23 -1.70
N PHE A 128 -8.01 -12.76 -0.86
CA PHE A 128 -6.66 -13.14 -1.30
C PHE A 128 -6.76 -14.24 -2.35
N GLY A 129 -5.90 -14.18 -3.36
CA GLY A 129 -5.65 -15.29 -4.28
C GLY A 129 -4.67 -16.31 -3.72
N LYS A 130 -4.29 -17.28 -4.52
CA LYS A 130 -3.20 -18.21 -4.21
C LYS A 130 -1.87 -17.46 -4.09
N ASN A 131 -0.85 -18.11 -3.55
CA ASN A 131 0.48 -17.54 -3.50
C ASN A 131 0.97 -17.18 -4.91
N TYR A 132 1.43 -15.93 -5.09
CA TYR A 132 1.88 -15.31 -6.35
C TYR A 132 0.78 -15.08 -7.40
N GLU A 133 -0.49 -15.28 -7.07
CA GLU A 133 -1.62 -14.93 -7.91
C GLU A 133 -1.94 -13.43 -7.71
N LEU A 134 -1.36 -12.62 -8.57
CA LEU A 134 -1.45 -11.15 -8.53
C LEU A 134 -1.87 -10.60 -9.90
N PRO A 135 -3.11 -10.85 -10.34
CA PRO A 135 -3.62 -10.33 -11.62
C PRO A 135 -3.65 -8.80 -11.59
N ASN A 136 -3.51 -8.15 -12.76
CA ASN A 136 -3.46 -6.69 -12.86
C ASN A 136 -4.85 -6.08 -13.08
N MET A 137 -5.57 -6.53 -14.11
CA MET A 137 -6.85 -5.95 -14.49
C MET A 137 -7.99 -6.33 -13.54
N SER A 138 -8.01 -7.56 -13.05
CA SER A 138 -8.99 -8.06 -12.09
C SER A 138 -8.56 -7.93 -10.63
N ALA A 139 -7.41 -7.29 -10.36
CA ALA A 139 -6.95 -7.04 -9.01
C ALA A 139 -8.03 -6.29 -8.22
N TYR A 140 -8.49 -6.87 -7.11
CA TYR A 140 -9.50 -6.22 -6.30
C TYR A 140 -8.88 -5.11 -5.44
N CYS A 141 -7.82 -5.40 -4.70
CA CYS A 141 -7.03 -4.41 -3.94
C CYS A 141 -7.92 -3.36 -3.26
N GLU A 142 -8.86 -3.83 -2.44
CA GLU A 142 -9.86 -2.97 -1.83
C GLU A 142 -9.22 -1.86 -0.99
N THR A 143 -9.74 -0.65 -1.08
CA THR A 143 -9.29 0.50 -0.30
C THR A 143 -9.30 0.22 1.21
N CYS A 144 -10.35 -0.47 1.72
CA CYS A 144 -10.38 -0.87 3.14
C CYS A 144 -9.30 -1.87 3.50
N ALA A 145 -8.93 -2.77 2.58
CA ALA A 145 -7.85 -3.73 2.81
C ALA A 145 -6.49 -3.03 2.88
N ALA A 146 -6.25 -2.01 2.05
CA ALA A 146 -5.08 -1.17 2.13
C ALA A 146 -4.97 -0.45 3.48
N ILE A 147 -6.08 0.12 3.98
CA ILE A 147 -6.14 0.75 5.31
C ILE A 147 -5.83 -0.28 6.41
N GLY A 148 -6.47 -1.46 6.34
CA GLY A 148 -6.23 -2.55 7.28
C GLY A 148 -4.76 -2.99 7.29
N ASN A 149 -4.13 -3.05 6.12
CA ASN A 149 -2.71 -3.39 5.98
C ASN A 149 -1.80 -2.34 6.66
N VAL A 150 -2.12 -1.04 6.56
CA VAL A 150 -1.39 -0.01 7.32
C VAL A 150 -1.57 -0.20 8.82
N TYR A 151 -2.78 -0.55 9.30
CA TYR A 151 -3.02 -0.84 10.72
C TYR A 151 -2.18 -2.03 11.23
N VAL A 152 -2.07 -3.10 10.44
CA VAL A 152 -1.23 -4.26 10.78
C VAL A 152 0.23 -3.86 10.90
N ASN A 153 0.76 -3.21 9.86
CA ASN A 153 2.19 -2.86 9.80
C ASN A 153 2.60 -1.87 10.90
N HIS A 154 1.74 -0.89 11.23
CA HIS A 154 2.00 0.00 12.37
C HIS A 154 2.10 -0.78 13.69
N ARG A 155 1.19 -1.73 13.93
CA ARG A 155 1.19 -2.54 15.14
C ARG A 155 2.37 -3.48 15.24
N LEU A 156 2.75 -4.10 14.13
CA LEU A 156 3.95 -4.93 14.05
C LEU A 156 5.21 -4.11 14.30
N PHE A 157 5.26 -2.86 13.80
CA PHE A 157 6.33 -1.95 14.18
C PHE A 157 6.34 -1.68 15.69
N LEU A 158 5.21 -1.43 16.32
CA LEU A 158 5.13 -1.21 17.77
C LEU A 158 5.56 -2.45 18.58
N LEU A 159 5.39 -3.66 18.03
CA LEU A 159 5.85 -4.90 18.66
C LEU A 159 7.37 -5.11 18.48
N HIS A 160 7.88 -4.89 17.28
CA HIS A 160 9.25 -5.31 16.90
C HIS A 160 10.26 -4.17 16.80
N GLY A 161 9.83 -2.93 16.57
CA GLY A 161 10.71 -1.76 16.38
C GLY A 161 11.44 -1.73 15.03
N ASP A 162 11.10 -2.60 14.06
CA ASP A 162 11.80 -2.74 12.79
C ASP A 162 11.15 -1.87 11.68
N SER A 163 11.99 -1.14 10.95
CA SER A 163 11.59 -0.23 9.87
C SER A 163 10.90 -0.92 8.68
N ARG A 164 11.12 -2.24 8.51
CA ARG A 164 10.52 -3.02 7.41
C ARG A 164 9.00 -2.93 7.36
N TYR A 165 8.37 -2.80 8.51
CA TYR A 165 6.92 -2.64 8.60
C TYR A 165 6.46 -1.27 8.07
N TYR A 166 7.26 -0.23 8.29
CA TYR A 166 6.99 1.08 7.70
C TYR A 166 7.34 1.17 6.22
N ASP A 167 8.23 0.35 5.71
CA ASP A 167 8.45 0.24 4.26
C ASP A 167 7.18 -0.27 3.55
N VAL A 168 6.47 -1.23 4.15
CA VAL A 168 5.17 -1.72 3.67
C VAL A 168 4.06 -0.66 3.90
N ALA A 169 3.97 -0.08 5.09
CA ALA A 169 2.96 0.92 5.43
C ALA A 169 3.07 2.17 4.53
N GLU A 170 4.28 2.68 4.30
CA GLU A 170 4.53 3.84 3.45
C GLU A 170 4.15 3.58 1.99
N ARG A 171 4.57 2.45 1.42
CA ARG A 171 4.19 2.05 0.05
C ARG A 171 2.66 1.94 -0.08
N THR A 172 2.01 1.29 0.86
CA THR A 172 0.55 1.16 0.89
C THR A 172 -0.12 2.53 0.96
N LEU A 173 0.36 3.40 1.86
CA LEU A 173 -0.19 4.74 2.08
C LEU A 173 -0.12 5.60 0.81
N TYR A 174 1.07 5.73 0.21
CA TYR A 174 1.29 6.62 -0.93
C TYR A 174 0.76 6.10 -2.27
N ASN A 175 0.30 4.86 -2.34
CA ASN A 175 -0.21 4.27 -3.58
C ASN A 175 -1.62 3.69 -3.38
N GLY A 176 -1.77 2.45 -2.97
CA GLY A 176 -3.05 1.74 -2.94
C GLY A 176 -4.07 2.31 -1.96
N LEU A 177 -3.67 3.01 -0.90
CA LEU A 177 -4.60 3.59 0.05
C LEU A 177 -5.16 4.92 -0.43
N ILE A 178 -4.29 5.92 -0.74
CA ILE A 178 -4.77 7.25 -1.14
C ILE A 178 -5.35 7.25 -2.56
N SER A 179 -5.04 6.25 -3.39
CA SER A 179 -5.76 6.00 -4.64
C SER A 179 -7.27 5.84 -4.40
N GLY A 180 -7.67 5.37 -3.23
CA GLY A 180 -9.07 5.15 -2.85
C GLY A 180 -9.93 6.40 -2.76
N VAL A 181 -9.35 7.61 -2.77
CA VAL A 181 -10.08 8.89 -2.69
C VAL A 181 -9.61 9.84 -3.79
N ALA A 182 -10.55 10.57 -4.38
CA ALA A 182 -10.24 11.61 -5.35
C ALA A 182 -9.57 12.82 -4.69
N LEU A 183 -8.80 13.59 -5.45
CA LEU A 183 -8.11 14.79 -4.97
C LEU A 183 -9.09 15.85 -4.40
N ASP A 184 -10.28 15.96 -5.00
CA ASP A 184 -11.34 16.85 -4.53
C ASP A 184 -12.15 16.27 -3.34
N GLY A 185 -11.85 15.03 -2.92
CA GLY A 185 -12.58 14.34 -1.85
C GLY A 185 -13.99 13.86 -2.22
N GLY A 186 -14.46 14.11 -3.45
CA GLY A 186 -15.84 13.84 -3.87
C GLY A 186 -16.04 12.49 -4.58
N GLY A 187 -14.99 11.75 -4.84
CA GLY A 187 -15.02 10.46 -5.55
C GLY A 187 -14.14 9.40 -4.90
N PHE A 188 -14.54 8.13 -5.01
CA PHE A 188 -13.88 7.03 -4.34
C PHE A 188 -13.70 5.82 -5.26
N PHE A 189 -12.63 5.07 -5.02
CA PHE A 189 -12.49 3.70 -5.50
C PHE A 189 -12.82 2.71 -4.40
N TYR A 190 -13.53 1.66 -4.75
CA TYR A 190 -13.67 0.45 -3.95
C TYR A 190 -12.52 -0.51 -4.31
N PRO A 191 -12.43 -1.11 -5.52
CA PRO A 191 -11.25 -1.79 -6.02
C PRO A 191 -10.20 -0.81 -6.58
N ASN A 192 -8.92 -1.18 -6.48
CA ASN A 192 -7.79 -0.42 -7.03
C ASN A 192 -6.97 -1.32 -7.96
N PRO A 193 -7.39 -1.52 -9.22
CA PRO A 193 -6.70 -2.37 -10.18
C PRO A 193 -5.38 -1.76 -10.65
N LEU A 194 -4.48 -2.60 -11.18
CA LEU A 194 -3.20 -2.18 -11.74
C LEU A 194 -3.22 -2.06 -13.27
N GLU A 195 -4.34 -2.40 -13.90
CA GLU A 195 -4.58 -2.27 -15.33
C GLU A 195 -6.06 -1.98 -15.56
N SER A 196 -6.40 -1.13 -16.53
CA SER A 196 -7.78 -0.76 -16.88
C SER A 196 -7.92 -0.56 -18.38
N MET A 197 -9.08 -0.94 -18.92
CA MET A 197 -9.54 -0.63 -20.28
C MET A 197 -10.69 0.37 -20.29
N GLY A 198 -10.86 1.15 -19.22
CA GLY A 198 -11.94 2.12 -19.08
C GLY A 198 -13.15 1.63 -18.26
N GLN A 199 -13.14 0.37 -17.79
CA GLN A 199 -14.22 -0.20 -16.98
C GLN A 199 -14.22 0.31 -15.53
N HIS A 200 -13.14 0.92 -15.07
CA HIS A 200 -13.02 1.48 -13.73
C HIS A 200 -13.20 2.98 -13.75
N GLN A 201 -14.02 3.48 -12.82
CA GLN A 201 -14.20 4.91 -12.59
C GLN A 201 -14.50 5.17 -11.11
N ARG A 202 -14.15 6.38 -10.64
CA ARG A 202 -14.47 6.81 -9.28
C ARG A 202 -15.97 7.01 -9.14
N GLN A 203 -16.51 6.59 -8.00
CA GLN A 203 -17.92 6.74 -7.67
C GLN A 203 -18.09 7.73 -6.52
N PRO A 204 -19.14 8.56 -6.53
CA PRO A 204 -19.39 9.49 -5.43
C PRO A 204 -19.75 8.75 -4.13
N TRP A 205 -20.34 7.56 -4.24
CA TRP A 205 -20.75 6.74 -3.11
C TRP A 205 -20.99 5.29 -3.53
N PHE A 206 -21.12 4.39 -2.54
CA PHE A 206 -21.41 2.96 -2.74
C PHE A 206 -22.59 2.52 -1.88
N GLY A 207 -23.34 1.49 -2.31
CA GLY A 207 -24.40 0.87 -1.51
C GLY A 207 -23.87 0.29 -0.19
N CYS A 208 -22.66 -0.31 -0.20
CA CYS A 208 -21.86 -0.63 0.98
C CYS A 208 -20.71 0.38 1.07
N ALA A 209 -20.90 1.47 1.79
CA ALA A 209 -19.97 2.61 1.82
C ALA A 209 -18.82 2.46 2.85
N CYS A 210 -18.23 1.26 2.95
CA CYS A 210 -17.12 1.02 3.89
C CYS A 210 -15.87 1.82 3.52
N CYS A 211 -15.48 1.88 2.24
CA CYS A 211 -14.26 2.55 1.82
C CYS A 211 -14.26 4.07 2.07
N PRO A 212 -15.31 4.85 1.67
CA PRO A 212 -15.36 6.28 1.96
C PRO A 212 -15.30 6.58 3.47
N SER A 213 -16.11 5.88 4.27
CA SER A 213 -16.14 6.08 5.73
C SER A 213 -14.83 5.66 6.40
N ASN A 214 -14.17 4.63 5.88
CA ASN A 214 -12.89 4.17 6.41
C ASN A 214 -11.75 5.16 6.10
N ILE A 215 -11.70 5.73 4.89
CA ILE A 215 -10.76 6.80 4.52
C ILE A 215 -10.97 8.02 5.41
N ALA A 216 -12.22 8.49 5.55
CA ALA A 216 -12.56 9.64 6.40
C ALA A 216 -12.14 9.44 7.87
N ARG A 217 -12.14 8.20 8.35
CA ARG A 217 -11.65 7.85 9.69
C ARG A 217 -10.13 7.71 9.75
N PHE A 218 -9.50 7.20 8.70
CA PHE A 218 -8.06 6.91 8.68
C PHE A 218 -7.22 8.18 8.54
N ILE A 219 -7.52 9.06 7.56
CA ILE A 219 -6.70 10.25 7.27
C ILE A 219 -6.46 11.13 8.51
N PRO A 220 -7.46 11.46 9.33
CA PRO A 220 -7.22 12.24 10.57
C PRO A 220 -6.35 11.53 11.61
N SER A 221 -6.19 10.21 11.52
CA SER A 221 -5.33 9.44 12.44
C SER A 221 -3.87 9.43 12.01
N LEU A 222 -3.54 9.85 10.78
CA LEU A 222 -2.21 9.79 10.18
C LEU A 222 -1.10 10.46 11.01
N PRO A 223 -1.33 11.59 11.70
CA PRO A 223 -0.31 12.17 12.58
C PRO A 223 0.22 11.21 13.65
N GLY A 224 -0.57 10.25 14.11
CA GLY A 224 -0.16 9.23 15.07
C GLY A 224 0.82 8.18 14.53
N TYR A 225 1.09 8.19 13.22
CA TYR A 225 2.03 7.25 12.56
C TYR A 225 3.39 7.86 12.28
N VAL A 226 3.54 9.18 12.45
CA VAL A 226 4.77 9.90 12.09
C VAL A 226 5.90 9.58 13.07
N TYR A 227 5.59 9.57 14.36
CA TYR A 227 6.56 9.32 15.42
C TYR A 227 6.13 8.17 16.32
N ALA A 228 7.13 7.53 16.93
CA ALA A 228 6.92 6.66 18.07
C ALA A 228 7.99 6.95 19.12
N VAL A 229 7.68 6.67 20.38
CA VAL A 229 8.59 6.83 21.51
C VAL A 229 8.63 5.53 22.30
N LYS A 230 9.84 5.06 22.58
CA LYS A 230 10.07 3.93 23.48
C LYS A 230 11.26 4.27 24.37
N ASP A 231 11.02 4.34 25.67
CA ASP A 231 12.04 4.75 26.64
C ASP A 231 12.65 6.12 26.24
N ASN A 232 13.95 6.16 25.95
CA ASN A 232 14.68 7.34 25.47
C ASN A 232 14.79 7.41 23.94
N ASP A 233 14.13 6.53 23.19
CA ASP A 233 14.22 6.48 21.73
C ASP A 233 13.04 7.23 21.10
N VAL A 234 13.34 8.14 20.19
CA VAL A 234 12.35 8.82 19.34
C VAL A 234 12.51 8.34 17.90
N TYR A 235 11.53 7.59 17.42
CA TYR A 235 11.49 7.08 16.07
C TYR A 235 10.77 8.05 15.14
N VAL A 236 11.38 8.37 14.00
CA VAL A 236 10.78 9.14 12.90
C VAL A 236 10.47 8.18 11.77
N ASN A 237 9.20 7.83 11.63
CA ASN A 237 8.73 6.75 10.75
C ASN A 237 8.24 7.23 9.39
N LEU A 238 7.52 8.38 9.35
CA LEU A 238 7.02 8.98 8.13
C LEU A 238 7.55 10.39 7.97
N PHE A 239 7.75 10.80 6.73
CA PHE A 239 8.26 12.12 6.39
C PHE A 239 7.13 12.98 5.84
N MET A 240 6.70 13.96 6.64
CA MET A 240 5.70 14.96 6.28
C MET A 240 5.86 16.20 7.16
N SER A 241 5.62 17.38 6.62
CA SER A 241 5.75 18.62 7.37
C SER A 241 4.74 18.67 8.53
N ASN A 242 5.25 18.84 9.75
CA ASN A 242 4.44 18.86 10.96
C ASN A 242 5.18 19.50 12.14
N ASN A 243 4.44 19.75 13.24
CA ASN A 243 4.99 20.07 14.55
C ASN A 243 4.47 19.04 15.57
N ALA A 244 5.36 18.40 16.30
CA ALA A 244 5.02 17.35 17.26
C ALA A 244 5.45 17.72 18.68
N ASN A 245 4.63 17.37 19.65
CA ASN A 245 4.98 17.36 21.07
C ASN A 245 5.00 15.90 21.54
N LEU A 246 6.17 15.44 21.95
CA LEU A 246 6.43 14.05 22.33
C LEU A 246 6.68 13.98 23.84
N ASP A 247 6.26 12.88 24.44
CA ASP A 247 6.61 12.54 25.83
C ASP A 247 7.76 11.52 25.78
N VAL A 248 8.92 11.92 26.28
CA VAL A 248 10.10 11.06 26.40
C VAL A 248 10.39 10.88 27.88
N ASN A 249 10.04 9.72 28.43
CA ASN A 249 10.15 9.43 29.89
C ASN A 249 9.50 10.48 30.79
N GLY A 250 8.28 10.89 30.51
CA GLY A 250 7.53 11.91 31.28
C GLY A 250 8.04 13.33 31.04
N LYS A 251 8.93 13.56 30.06
CA LYS A 251 9.48 14.87 29.77
C LYS A 251 9.17 15.31 28.34
N GLN A 252 8.79 16.56 28.19
CA GLN A 252 8.38 17.14 26.91
C GLN A 252 9.57 17.37 25.97
N VAL A 253 9.43 16.85 24.75
CA VAL A 253 10.29 17.15 23.59
C VAL A 253 9.38 17.66 22.46
N ALA A 254 9.71 18.80 21.86
CA ALA A 254 9.01 19.31 20.68
C ALA A 254 9.96 19.26 19.46
N ILE A 255 9.46 18.72 18.37
CA ILE A 255 10.18 18.58 17.09
C ILE A 255 9.28 19.12 15.97
N SER A 256 9.84 19.97 15.13
CA SER A 256 9.24 20.33 13.85
C SER A 256 9.92 19.58 12.70
N GLN A 257 9.15 19.16 11.73
CA GLN A 257 9.62 18.52 10.50
C GLN A 257 9.17 19.33 9.29
N GLN A 258 10.10 19.66 8.39
CA GLN A 258 9.85 20.37 7.14
C GLN A 258 10.39 19.54 5.96
N THR A 259 9.55 19.30 4.96
CA THR A 259 9.92 18.50 3.81
C THR A 259 8.91 18.67 2.67
N ASN A 260 9.37 18.44 1.43
CA ASN A 260 8.51 18.23 0.25
C ASN A 260 8.46 16.74 -0.14
N TYR A 261 8.78 15.84 0.79
CA TYR A 261 8.62 14.41 0.55
C TYR A 261 7.14 14.07 0.29
N PRO A 262 6.81 13.23 -0.70
CA PRO A 262 7.66 12.34 -1.47
C PRO A 262 8.14 12.92 -2.82
N TRP A 263 8.06 14.23 -3.05
CA TRP A 263 8.50 14.84 -4.31
C TRP A 263 10.01 15.06 -4.39
N ASN A 264 10.65 15.23 -3.25
CA ASN A 264 12.11 15.19 -3.13
C ASN A 264 12.53 14.50 -1.83
N GLY A 265 13.81 14.15 -1.74
CA GLY A 265 14.36 13.39 -0.60
C GLY A 265 14.94 14.25 0.51
N HIS A 266 14.64 15.54 0.59
CA HIS A 266 15.16 16.41 1.66
C HIS A 266 14.17 16.50 2.81
N ILE A 267 14.60 16.10 4.00
CA ILE A 267 13.85 16.14 5.25
C ILE A 267 14.67 16.89 6.30
N ALA A 268 14.09 17.94 6.87
CA ALA A 268 14.70 18.71 7.93
C ALA A 268 13.88 18.61 9.22
N LEU A 269 14.53 18.21 10.32
CA LEU A 269 13.95 18.18 11.65
C LEU A 269 14.65 19.22 12.52
N THR A 270 13.87 19.95 13.31
CA THR A 270 14.40 20.91 14.30
C THR A 270 13.90 20.54 15.69
N VAL A 271 14.81 20.54 16.67
CA VAL A 271 14.44 20.36 18.06
C VAL A 271 14.00 21.74 18.63
N ASP A 272 12.71 21.94 18.74
CA ASP A 272 12.13 23.21 19.20
C ASP A 272 12.17 23.35 20.71
N LYS A 273 12.09 22.21 21.43
CA LYS A 273 12.13 22.13 22.89
C LYS A 273 12.66 20.76 23.32
N ASN A 274 13.53 20.75 24.31
CA ASN A 274 13.96 19.52 24.92
C ASN A 274 14.05 19.66 26.46
N LYS A 275 13.22 18.89 27.18
CA LYS A 275 13.28 18.72 28.63
C LYS A 275 13.80 17.34 29.03
N ALA A 276 13.97 16.42 28.08
CA ALA A 276 14.45 15.05 28.32
C ALA A 276 15.97 14.99 28.49
N GLY A 277 16.72 15.94 27.92
CA GLY A 277 18.18 15.91 27.89
C GLY A 277 18.69 14.99 26.78
N ASN A 278 19.35 13.91 27.17
CA ASN A 278 19.80 12.90 26.19
C ASN A 278 18.65 12.02 25.73
N PHE A 279 18.56 11.82 24.41
CA PHE A 279 17.72 10.79 23.81
C PHE A 279 18.28 10.38 22.44
N ASP A 280 17.90 9.20 21.97
CA ASP A 280 18.26 8.69 20.66
C ASP A 280 17.21 9.11 19.65
N LEU A 281 17.61 9.86 18.61
CA LEU A 281 16.77 10.16 17.45
C LEU A 281 17.03 9.10 16.39
N LYS A 282 16.00 8.34 16.05
CA LYS A 282 16.04 7.23 15.10
C LYS A 282 15.32 7.61 13.81
N LEU A 283 16.06 7.91 12.76
CA LEU A 283 15.54 8.26 11.45
C LEU A 283 15.39 7.01 10.60
N ARG A 284 14.18 6.68 10.16
CA ARG A 284 13.98 5.55 9.25
C ARG A 284 14.72 5.78 7.93
N ILE A 285 15.51 4.80 7.51
CA ILE A 285 16.06 4.78 6.16
C ILE A 285 15.20 3.81 5.32
N PRO A 286 14.41 4.33 4.35
CA PRO A 286 13.48 3.53 3.58
C PRO A 286 14.14 2.38 2.83
N GLY A 287 13.41 1.27 2.66
CA GLY A 287 13.89 0.08 1.93
C GLY A 287 14.28 0.38 0.48
N TRP A 288 13.54 1.27 -0.18
CA TRP A 288 13.80 1.65 -1.56
C TRP A 288 15.16 2.36 -1.75
N VAL A 289 15.66 3.11 -0.77
CA VAL A 289 17.04 3.64 -0.75
C VAL A 289 18.06 2.52 -0.55
N LYS A 290 17.72 1.53 0.28
CA LYS A 290 18.56 0.35 0.56
C LYS A 290 18.50 -0.72 -0.53
N ASN A 291 18.03 -0.39 -1.73
CA ASN A 291 17.89 -1.28 -2.88
C ASN A 291 16.89 -2.43 -2.68
N LYS A 292 15.85 -2.22 -1.87
CA LYS A 292 14.76 -3.17 -1.61
C LYS A 292 13.42 -2.48 -1.86
N PRO A 293 12.70 -2.79 -2.98
CA PRO A 293 11.36 -2.24 -3.23
C PRO A 293 10.38 -2.61 -2.12
N VAL A 294 10.45 -3.86 -1.67
CA VAL A 294 9.69 -4.42 -0.54
C VAL A 294 10.61 -5.28 0.32
N PRO A 295 10.29 -5.52 1.60
CA PRO A 295 11.15 -6.32 2.49
C PRO A 295 11.01 -7.85 2.25
N SER A 296 11.00 -8.28 1.00
CA SER A 296 10.95 -9.68 0.56
C SER A 296 11.61 -9.84 -0.82
N ASP A 297 11.53 -11.04 -1.41
CA ASP A 297 12.00 -11.35 -2.77
C ASP A 297 10.89 -11.24 -3.83
N LEU A 298 9.69 -10.75 -3.45
CA LEU A 298 8.57 -10.63 -4.37
C LEU A 298 8.85 -9.62 -5.49
N TYR A 299 9.57 -8.55 -5.19
CA TYR A 299 9.98 -7.53 -6.15
C TYR A 299 11.45 -7.18 -5.99
N ALA A 300 12.11 -6.90 -7.11
CA ALA A 300 13.52 -6.51 -7.15
C ALA A 300 13.76 -5.39 -8.17
N TYR A 301 14.70 -4.48 -7.87
CA TYR A 301 15.15 -3.50 -8.84
C TYR A 301 15.92 -4.15 -9.99
N SER A 302 15.66 -3.71 -11.22
CA SER A 302 16.25 -4.26 -12.44
C SER A 302 17.17 -3.28 -13.17
N ASP A 303 17.32 -2.06 -12.67
CA ASP A 303 18.11 -1.00 -13.32
C ASP A 303 19.60 -0.99 -12.94
N GLY A 304 19.99 -1.78 -11.95
CA GLY A 304 21.37 -1.84 -11.45
C GLY A 304 21.85 -0.61 -10.68
N LYS A 305 20.99 0.36 -10.44
CA LYS A 305 21.33 1.56 -9.68
C LYS A 305 21.45 1.25 -8.18
N ARG A 306 22.24 2.06 -7.51
CA ARG A 306 22.30 2.12 -6.04
C ARG A 306 22.07 3.57 -5.62
N LEU A 307 21.06 3.78 -4.81
CA LEU A 307 20.77 5.08 -4.21
C LEU A 307 21.54 5.22 -2.90
N GLY A 308 21.78 6.46 -2.51
CA GLY A 308 22.44 6.80 -1.27
C GLY A 308 21.56 7.65 -0.37
N TYR A 309 22.06 7.89 0.83
CA TYR A 309 21.51 8.86 1.76
C TYR A 309 22.63 9.54 2.54
N SER A 310 22.35 10.72 3.08
CA SER A 310 23.25 11.40 4.01
C SER A 310 22.47 11.99 5.17
N VAL A 311 23.12 12.07 6.34
CA VAL A 311 22.54 12.67 7.54
C VAL A 311 23.52 13.70 8.09
N THR A 312 23.01 14.88 8.38
CA THR A 312 23.81 15.94 9.03
C THR A 312 23.11 16.44 10.29
N VAL A 313 23.92 16.94 11.24
CA VAL A 313 23.45 17.67 12.41
C VAL A 313 24.13 19.03 12.43
N ASN A 314 23.33 20.09 12.40
CA ASN A 314 23.83 21.48 12.35
C ASN A 314 24.82 21.72 11.19
N GLY A 315 24.55 21.10 10.03
CA GLY A 315 25.37 21.22 8.82
C GLY A 315 26.67 20.39 8.82
N GLN A 316 26.93 19.58 9.84
CA GLN A 316 28.07 18.66 9.88
C GLN A 316 27.59 17.21 9.73
N PRO A 317 28.37 16.30 9.14
CA PRO A 317 28.04 14.89 9.11
C PRO A 317 27.64 14.38 10.50
N ALA A 318 26.52 13.67 10.58
CA ALA A 318 26.01 13.19 11.87
C ALA A 318 26.90 12.07 12.42
N GLU A 319 27.23 12.16 13.71
CA GLU A 319 27.83 11.06 14.47
C GLU A 319 26.71 10.06 14.84
N GLY A 320 26.46 9.09 13.98
CA GLY A 320 25.45 8.07 14.15
C GLY A 320 25.71 6.87 13.23
N SER A 321 24.85 5.86 13.29
CA SER A 321 24.98 4.67 12.44
C SER A 321 23.64 4.07 12.07
N LEU A 322 23.58 3.41 10.92
CA LEU A 322 22.43 2.60 10.51
C LEU A 322 22.43 1.31 11.34
N THR A 323 21.39 1.15 12.14
CA THR A 323 21.18 -0.03 12.97
C THR A 323 20.46 -1.16 12.21
N PRO A 324 20.56 -2.43 12.66
CA PRO A 324 19.94 -3.56 11.96
C PRO A 324 18.42 -3.46 11.78
N ASP A 325 17.74 -2.73 12.66
CA ASP A 325 16.31 -2.42 12.61
C ASP A 325 15.94 -1.39 11.54
N GLY A 326 16.93 -0.87 10.79
CA GLY A 326 16.76 0.00 9.64
C GLY A 326 16.63 1.49 9.95
N TYR A 327 17.05 1.91 11.14
CA TYR A 327 17.10 3.31 11.56
C TYR A 327 18.52 3.85 11.61
N TYR A 328 18.72 5.09 11.15
CA TYR A 328 19.93 5.82 11.42
C TYR A 328 19.78 6.48 12.80
N THR A 329 20.55 5.99 13.77
CA THR A 329 20.43 6.36 15.18
C THR A 329 21.48 7.39 15.57
N ILE A 330 21.03 8.49 16.19
CA ILE A 330 21.87 9.59 16.67
C ILE A 330 21.58 9.82 18.16
N GLY A 331 22.49 9.40 19.02
CA GLY A 331 22.40 9.63 20.47
C GLY A 331 23.14 10.89 20.87
N ARG A 332 22.48 11.87 21.47
CA ARG A 332 23.14 13.07 22.00
C ARG A 332 22.26 13.85 22.99
N ASN A 333 22.88 14.79 23.69
CA ASN A 333 22.16 15.79 24.47
C ASN A 333 21.68 16.91 23.56
N TRP A 334 20.44 16.77 23.05
CA TRP A 334 19.84 17.69 22.10
C TRP A 334 19.57 19.06 22.72
N LYS A 335 19.87 20.11 21.98
CA LYS A 335 19.58 21.50 22.37
C LYS A 335 18.47 22.07 21.50
N LYS A 336 17.75 23.06 22.06
CA LYS A 336 16.81 23.84 21.27
C LYS A 336 17.53 24.49 20.09
N GLY A 337 16.99 24.34 18.89
CA GLY A 337 17.53 24.82 17.63
C GLY A 337 18.48 23.85 16.94
N ASP A 338 18.82 22.69 17.53
CA ASP A 338 19.54 21.65 16.80
C ASP A 338 18.72 21.20 15.57
N LYS A 339 19.38 21.17 14.41
CA LYS A 339 18.78 20.81 13.13
C LYS A 339 19.37 19.51 12.61
N VAL A 340 18.53 18.54 12.30
CA VAL A 340 18.92 17.29 11.64
C VAL A 340 18.40 17.30 10.22
N GLU A 341 19.26 17.05 9.24
CA GLU A 341 18.87 16.98 7.83
C GLU A 341 19.20 15.58 7.31
N LEU A 342 18.16 14.92 6.80
CA LEU A 342 18.25 13.66 6.07
C LEU A 342 18.05 13.96 4.58
N HIS A 343 18.98 13.53 3.75
CA HIS A 343 18.85 13.55 2.30
C HIS A 343 18.81 12.12 1.78
N LEU A 344 17.81 11.83 0.95
CA LEU A 344 17.60 10.53 0.28
C LEU A 344 17.73 10.75 -1.23
N ASP A 345 18.63 10.04 -1.89
CA ASP A 345 18.69 10.06 -3.36
C ASP A 345 17.36 9.53 -3.91
N MET A 346 16.77 10.26 -4.85
CA MET A 346 15.43 9.94 -5.35
C MET A 346 15.39 9.99 -6.87
N GLU A 347 15.76 8.89 -7.50
CA GLU A 347 15.73 8.71 -8.95
C GLU A 347 14.64 7.71 -9.36
N PRO A 348 14.12 7.80 -10.60
CA PRO A 348 13.26 6.76 -11.16
C PRO A 348 13.97 5.42 -11.24
N ARG A 349 13.29 4.35 -10.81
CA ARG A 349 13.78 2.98 -10.76
C ARG A 349 12.83 2.04 -11.48
N THR A 350 13.37 1.00 -12.10
CA THR A 350 12.58 -0.10 -12.67
C THR A 350 12.57 -1.31 -11.76
N VAL A 351 11.39 -1.89 -11.60
CA VAL A 351 11.14 -3.03 -10.71
C VAL A 351 10.63 -4.21 -11.53
N LYS A 352 11.12 -5.41 -11.26
CA LYS A 352 10.59 -6.69 -11.76
C LYS A 352 9.98 -7.48 -10.63
N ALA A 353 8.90 -8.18 -10.94
CA ALA A 353 8.31 -9.15 -10.02
C ALA A 353 9.09 -10.47 -10.03
N ASN A 354 8.94 -11.24 -8.95
CA ASN A 354 9.39 -12.62 -8.90
C ASN A 354 8.74 -13.42 -10.05
N ASN A 355 9.51 -14.29 -10.72
CA ASN A 355 9.06 -15.05 -11.90
C ASN A 355 7.85 -15.96 -11.64
N LYS A 356 7.48 -16.19 -10.37
CA LYS A 356 6.27 -16.92 -9.99
C LYS A 356 5.00 -16.10 -10.19
N VAL A 357 5.10 -14.76 -10.29
CA VAL A 357 3.97 -13.87 -10.60
C VAL A 357 3.78 -13.86 -12.11
N GLU A 358 2.85 -14.68 -12.60
CA GLU A 358 2.63 -14.90 -14.05
C GLU A 358 2.17 -13.64 -14.76
N ALA A 359 1.31 -12.85 -14.11
CA ALA A 359 0.75 -11.63 -14.69
C ALA A 359 1.82 -10.56 -15.03
N ASP A 360 2.98 -10.61 -14.37
CA ASP A 360 4.02 -9.59 -14.51
C ASP A 360 5.26 -10.08 -15.28
N ARG A 361 5.24 -11.30 -15.81
CA ARG A 361 6.35 -11.83 -16.62
C ARG A 361 6.57 -10.97 -17.86
N GLY A 362 7.83 -10.66 -18.15
CA GLY A 362 8.21 -9.81 -19.28
C GLY A 362 7.83 -8.34 -19.15
N ARG A 363 7.47 -7.89 -17.93
CA ARG A 363 7.05 -6.52 -17.62
C ARG A 363 7.94 -5.89 -16.56
N ILE A 364 7.87 -4.57 -16.46
CA ILE A 364 8.45 -3.77 -15.38
C ILE A 364 7.40 -2.82 -14.82
N ALA A 365 7.49 -2.54 -13.53
CA ALA A 365 6.89 -1.35 -12.92
C ALA A 365 7.94 -0.25 -12.77
N VAL A 366 7.49 0.99 -12.63
CA VAL A 366 8.35 2.17 -12.44
C VAL A 366 7.99 2.82 -11.12
N GLU A 367 9.00 3.15 -10.32
CA GLU A 367 8.81 3.90 -9.09
C GLU A 367 9.86 5.00 -8.92
N ARG A 368 9.53 6.01 -8.10
CA ARG A 368 10.46 7.06 -7.68
C ARG A 368 10.21 7.38 -6.21
N GLY A 369 11.18 7.11 -5.35
CA GLY A 369 10.94 7.11 -3.92
C GLY A 369 9.87 6.06 -3.55
N PRO A 370 8.88 6.40 -2.71
CA PRO A 370 7.81 5.49 -2.34
C PRO A 370 6.67 5.41 -3.39
N ILE A 371 6.70 6.29 -4.41
CA ILE A 371 5.61 6.42 -5.40
C ILE A 371 5.80 5.43 -6.54
N VAL A 372 4.76 4.65 -6.81
CA VAL A 372 4.60 3.83 -8.02
C VAL A 372 3.92 4.65 -9.10
N TYR A 373 4.37 4.48 -10.34
CA TYR A 373 3.87 5.22 -11.50
C TYR A 373 3.05 4.32 -12.42
N CYS A 374 2.12 4.93 -13.15
CA CYS A 374 1.34 4.26 -14.19
C CYS A 374 1.27 5.10 -15.47
N ALA A 375 1.06 4.43 -16.60
CA ALA A 375 0.66 5.07 -17.85
C ALA A 375 -0.85 5.27 -17.84
N GLU A 376 -1.33 6.47 -18.13
CA GLU A 376 -2.75 6.77 -18.24
C GLU A 376 -3.07 7.42 -19.60
N TRP A 377 -4.25 7.13 -20.14
CA TRP A 377 -4.68 7.55 -21.47
C TRP A 377 -4.66 9.08 -21.71
N PRO A 378 -4.98 9.97 -20.74
CA PRO A 378 -5.00 11.41 -21.03
C PRO A 378 -3.61 12.03 -21.20
N ASP A 379 -2.56 11.35 -20.77
CA ASP A 379 -1.17 11.82 -20.84
C ASP A 379 -0.44 11.29 -22.07
N ASN A 380 -1.11 10.42 -22.86
CA ASN A 380 -0.50 9.69 -23.97
C ASN A 380 -1.48 9.68 -25.17
N ASP A 381 -0.98 10.03 -26.36
CA ASP A 381 -1.77 10.08 -27.60
C ASP A 381 -1.92 8.73 -28.32
N PHE A 382 -1.75 7.64 -27.57
CA PHE A 382 -1.83 6.26 -28.05
C PHE A 382 -2.48 5.36 -27.00
N ASP A 383 -2.85 4.13 -27.38
CA ASP A 383 -3.33 3.14 -26.45
C ASP A 383 -2.20 2.66 -25.52
N VAL A 384 -2.27 3.02 -24.25
CA VAL A 384 -1.22 2.71 -23.25
C VAL A 384 -1.07 1.22 -22.98
N LEU A 385 -2.09 0.40 -23.30
CA LEU A 385 -1.98 -1.06 -23.18
C LEU A 385 -1.18 -1.70 -24.31
N SER A 386 -0.92 -0.95 -25.41
CA SER A 386 -0.10 -1.41 -26.53
C SER A 386 1.37 -1.05 -26.39
N ILE A 387 1.74 -0.42 -25.27
CA ILE A 387 3.13 0.06 -25.07
C ILE A 387 4.11 -1.10 -24.95
N PHE A 388 5.32 -0.86 -25.41
CA PHE A 388 6.50 -1.68 -25.23
C PHE A 388 7.67 -0.75 -24.88
N VAL A 389 8.35 -1.00 -23.77
CA VAL A 389 9.45 -0.17 -23.32
C VAL A 389 10.80 -0.88 -23.47
N ASN A 390 11.86 -0.12 -23.65
CA ASN A 390 13.20 -0.65 -23.76
C ASN A 390 13.63 -1.43 -22.51
N GLN A 391 14.59 -2.33 -22.66
CA GLN A 391 15.14 -3.12 -21.55
C GLN A 391 15.78 -2.25 -20.45
N LYS A 392 16.30 -1.08 -20.81
CA LYS A 392 16.90 -0.09 -19.88
C LYS A 392 16.36 1.30 -20.21
N PRO A 393 15.10 1.59 -19.85
CA PRO A 393 14.50 2.88 -20.13
C PRO A 393 15.22 4.00 -19.36
N LYS A 394 15.38 5.14 -20.02
CA LYS A 394 15.91 6.36 -19.39
C LYS A 394 14.73 7.28 -19.13
N PHE A 395 14.61 7.75 -17.90
CA PHE A 395 13.51 8.63 -17.51
C PHE A 395 13.96 10.08 -17.41
N THR A 396 13.12 10.98 -17.92
CA THR A 396 13.15 12.41 -17.62
C THR A 396 12.14 12.68 -16.52
N VAL A 397 12.54 13.40 -15.49
CA VAL A 397 11.70 13.81 -14.37
C VAL A 397 11.26 15.25 -14.59
N THR A 398 9.96 15.52 -14.56
CA THR A 398 9.41 16.86 -14.80
C THR A 398 8.35 17.19 -13.75
N GLU A 399 8.53 18.30 -13.06
CA GLU A 399 7.49 18.84 -12.17
C GLU A 399 6.40 19.50 -13.01
N LYS A 400 5.14 19.21 -12.70
CA LYS A 400 3.92 19.69 -13.35
C LYS A 400 2.97 20.30 -12.32
N PRO A 401 3.24 21.54 -11.87
CA PRO A 401 2.44 22.19 -10.82
C PRO A 401 0.97 22.38 -11.22
N GLU A 402 0.70 22.49 -12.52
CA GLU A 402 -0.64 22.69 -13.07
C GLU A 402 -1.43 21.40 -13.26
N LEU A 403 -0.79 20.22 -13.20
CA LEU A 403 -1.43 18.94 -13.42
C LEU A 403 -1.90 18.33 -12.10
N LEU A 404 -3.21 18.14 -11.93
CA LEU A 404 -3.82 17.46 -10.78
C LEU A 404 -3.23 17.95 -9.43
N GLU A 405 -3.24 19.27 -9.22
CA GLU A 405 -2.74 19.96 -8.01
C GLU A 405 -1.22 19.85 -7.77
N GLY A 406 -0.49 19.47 -8.79
CA GLY A 406 0.96 19.38 -8.76
C GLY A 406 1.48 17.94 -8.70
N LEU A 407 2.03 17.46 -9.80
CA LEU A 407 2.63 16.14 -9.90
C LEU A 407 4.07 16.23 -10.39
N VAL A 408 4.84 15.19 -10.06
CA VAL A 408 6.08 14.86 -10.74
C VAL A 408 5.78 13.78 -11.77
N VAL A 409 5.98 14.08 -13.04
CA VAL A 409 5.74 13.20 -14.19
C VAL A 409 7.06 12.59 -14.64
N LEU A 410 7.05 11.34 -15.04
CA LEU A 410 8.20 10.66 -15.64
C LEU A 410 7.93 10.44 -17.12
N SER A 411 8.92 10.68 -17.98
CA SER A 411 8.80 10.40 -19.41
C SER A 411 9.94 9.51 -19.88
N THR A 412 9.65 8.60 -20.81
CA THR A 412 10.65 7.75 -21.47
C THR A 412 10.26 7.47 -22.91
N ASP A 413 11.22 7.03 -23.74
CA ASP A 413 10.92 6.54 -25.07
C ASP A 413 10.39 5.10 -24.99
N GLY A 414 9.44 4.80 -25.87
CA GLY A 414 8.82 3.49 -26.02
C GLY A 414 8.32 3.28 -27.45
N GLN A 415 7.67 2.15 -27.65
CA GLN A 415 7.02 1.83 -28.92
C GLN A 415 5.62 1.32 -28.66
N THR A 416 4.68 1.67 -29.50
CA THR A 416 3.36 1.03 -29.53
C THR A 416 3.35 -0.11 -30.55
N LEU A 417 2.53 -1.12 -30.28
CA LEU A 417 2.29 -2.26 -31.16
C LEU A 417 0.91 -2.18 -31.77
N GLY A 418 0.78 -2.51 -33.03
CA GLY A 418 -0.49 -2.56 -33.72
C GLY A 418 -0.38 -3.32 -35.03
N TYR A 419 -1.48 -3.43 -35.75
CA TYR A 419 -1.52 -4.06 -37.05
C TYR A 419 -1.75 -3.02 -38.16
N ASP A 420 -1.02 -3.13 -39.28
CA ASP A 420 -1.29 -2.34 -40.47
C ASP A 420 -2.54 -2.85 -41.22
N ASN A 421 -2.91 -2.18 -42.30
CA ASN A 421 -4.07 -2.55 -43.12
C ASN A 421 -3.95 -3.95 -43.78
N ASN A 422 -2.77 -4.53 -43.79
CA ASN A 422 -2.47 -5.85 -44.33
C ASN A 422 -2.41 -6.93 -43.23
N GLY A 423 -2.71 -6.59 -41.97
CA GLY A 423 -2.64 -7.50 -40.85
C GLY A 423 -1.22 -7.81 -40.38
N ARG A 424 -0.23 -6.98 -40.73
CA ARG A 424 1.14 -7.15 -40.28
C ARG A 424 1.36 -6.38 -39.01
N LEU A 425 2.04 -7.01 -38.03
CA LEU A 425 2.44 -6.36 -36.80
C LEU A 425 3.46 -5.26 -37.11
N VAL A 426 3.15 -4.04 -36.68
CA VAL A 426 4.00 -2.85 -36.84
C VAL A 426 4.23 -2.16 -35.50
N THR A 427 5.36 -1.49 -35.39
CA THR A 427 5.70 -0.66 -34.23
C THR A 427 5.76 0.82 -34.64
N LYS A 428 5.43 1.69 -33.68
CA LYS A 428 5.56 3.14 -33.82
C LYS A 428 6.27 3.69 -32.58
N ASP A 429 7.33 4.46 -32.79
CA ASP A 429 8.03 5.14 -31.70
C ASP A 429 7.11 6.22 -31.08
N VAL A 430 7.10 6.25 -29.74
CA VAL A 430 6.28 7.18 -28.96
C VAL A 430 7.05 7.69 -27.74
N LYS A 431 6.59 8.83 -27.20
CA LYS A 431 7.00 9.33 -25.90
C LYS A 431 5.97 8.88 -24.87
N LEU A 432 6.37 8.00 -23.96
CA LEU A 432 5.52 7.53 -22.87
C LEU A 432 5.64 8.48 -21.69
N ASN A 433 4.50 8.96 -21.19
CA ASN A 433 4.39 9.72 -19.96
C ASN A 433 3.73 8.89 -18.86
N LEU A 434 4.29 8.97 -17.66
CA LEU A 434 3.82 8.25 -16.48
C LEU A 434 3.49 9.24 -15.37
N ILE A 435 2.36 9.03 -14.73
CA ILE A 435 1.93 9.79 -13.54
C ILE A 435 1.95 8.90 -12.29
N PRO A 436 1.96 9.48 -11.07
CA PRO A 436 1.76 8.71 -9.84
C PRO A 436 0.49 7.88 -9.89
N TYR A 437 0.57 6.61 -9.49
CA TYR A 437 -0.56 5.69 -9.52
C TYR A 437 -1.79 6.22 -8.76
N TYR A 438 -1.63 6.89 -7.62
CA TYR A 438 -2.78 7.42 -6.88
C TYR A 438 -3.56 8.50 -7.65
N ALA A 439 -2.93 9.12 -8.65
CA ALA A 439 -3.50 10.24 -9.41
C ALA A 439 -4.31 9.80 -10.64
N TRP A 440 -4.36 8.50 -10.98
CA TRP A 440 -5.10 8.04 -12.15
C TRP A 440 -6.62 8.17 -11.98
N CYS A 441 -7.34 8.21 -13.10
CA CYS A 441 -8.81 8.27 -13.18
C CYS A 441 -9.43 9.51 -12.51
N HIS A 442 -8.74 10.66 -12.55
CA HIS A 442 -9.31 11.96 -12.18
C HIS A 442 -9.82 12.75 -13.39
N ARG A 443 -9.46 12.33 -14.60
CA ARG A 443 -9.80 12.98 -15.88
C ARG A 443 -10.67 12.10 -16.75
N GLY A 444 -11.50 11.26 -16.15
CA GLY A 444 -12.38 10.30 -16.79
C GLY A 444 -11.83 8.88 -16.80
N SER A 445 -12.69 7.92 -17.17
CA SER A 445 -12.32 6.51 -17.31
C SER A 445 -11.60 6.26 -18.64
N GLY A 446 -10.63 5.36 -18.63
CA GLY A 446 -9.85 4.99 -19.82
C GLY A 446 -8.75 3.99 -19.51
N ASN A 447 -7.88 3.77 -20.48
CA ASN A 447 -6.81 2.80 -20.38
C ASN A 447 -5.74 3.27 -19.38
N MET A 448 -5.29 2.34 -18.54
CA MET A 448 -4.22 2.55 -17.55
C MET A 448 -3.40 1.27 -17.38
N ALA A 449 -2.09 1.41 -17.18
CA ALA A 449 -1.20 0.30 -16.85
C ALA A 449 -0.10 0.71 -15.86
N VAL A 450 0.09 -0.08 -14.81
CA VAL A 450 1.23 0.00 -13.88
C VAL A 450 2.40 -0.82 -14.44
N TRP A 451 2.14 -2.03 -14.93
CA TRP A 451 3.14 -2.93 -15.45
C TRP A 451 3.33 -2.77 -16.96
N LEU A 452 4.51 -2.31 -17.34
CA LEU A 452 4.88 -1.98 -18.73
C LEU A 452 5.62 -3.14 -19.37
N PRO A 453 5.16 -3.69 -20.51
CA PRO A 453 5.83 -4.74 -21.24
C PRO A 453 7.25 -4.36 -21.67
N GLN A 454 8.19 -5.28 -21.54
CA GLN A 454 9.55 -5.26 -22.11
C GLN A 454 9.77 -6.40 -23.13
N GLU A 455 8.81 -7.30 -23.23
CA GLU A 455 8.79 -8.41 -24.17
C GLU A 455 7.53 -8.36 -25.02
N LEU A 456 7.65 -8.65 -26.31
CA LEU A 456 6.52 -8.62 -27.26
C LEU A 456 5.38 -9.54 -26.81
N SER A 457 5.71 -10.68 -26.22
CA SER A 457 4.74 -11.65 -25.70
C SER A 457 3.89 -11.12 -24.54
N ALA A 458 4.35 -10.09 -23.84
CA ALA A 458 3.65 -9.45 -22.74
C ALA A 458 2.86 -8.19 -23.17
N SER A 459 3.00 -7.76 -24.43
CA SER A 459 2.35 -6.57 -24.96
C SER A 459 1.02 -6.92 -25.63
N ARG A 460 0.06 -5.98 -25.64
CA ARG A 460 -1.24 -6.11 -26.30
C ARG A 460 -1.27 -5.23 -27.55
N PRO A 461 -1.10 -5.79 -28.76
CA PRO A 461 -1.18 -4.98 -29.98
C PRO A 461 -2.55 -4.34 -30.16
N VAL A 462 -2.60 -3.09 -30.63
CA VAL A 462 -3.86 -2.45 -31.04
C VAL A 462 -4.40 -3.20 -32.26
N MET A 463 -5.55 -3.83 -32.09
CA MET A 463 -6.23 -4.56 -33.17
C MET A 463 -6.81 -3.59 -34.21
N PRO A 464 -6.85 -3.97 -35.49
CA PRO A 464 -7.54 -3.17 -36.52
C PRO A 464 -8.98 -2.89 -36.10
N PRO A 465 -9.54 -1.70 -36.48
CA PRO A 465 -10.90 -1.40 -36.14
C PRO A 465 -11.87 -2.39 -36.80
N THR A 466 -12.69 -3.03 -35.99
CA THR A 466 -13.80 -3.92 -36.43
C THR A 466 -15.06 -3.13 -36.71
N LEU A 467 -16.07 -3.75 -37.32
CA LEU A 467 -17.41 -3.14 -37.46
C LEU A 467 -18.02 -2.84 -36.09
N ALA A 468 -17.86 -3.74 -35.13
CA ALA A 468 -18.32 -3.53 -33.74
C ALA A 468 -17.68 -2.32 -33.11
N SER A 469 -16.34 -2.16 -33.22
CA SER A 469 -15.60 -1.03 -32.66
C SER A 469 -15.94 0.34 -33.27
N LYS A 470 -16.60 0.35 -34.44
CA LYS A 470 -17.09 1.56 -35.12
C LYS A 470 -18.59 1.81 -34.87
N SER A 471 -19.26 0.89 -34.21
CA SER A 471 -20.72 0.94 -33.99
C SER A 471 -21.04 1.75 -32.74
N LYS A 472 -22.16 2.47 -32.78
CA LYS A 472 -22.76 3.06 -31.60
C LYS A 472 -23.57 1.98 -30.88
N ILE A 473 -23.21 1.69 -29.66
CA ILE A 473 -23.88 0.69 -28.82
C ILE A 473 -24.88 1.40 -27.91
N ASN A 474 -26.12 0.86 -27.87
CA ASN A 474 -27.15 1.30 -26.94
C ASN A 474 -27.74 0.05 -26.25
N ALA A 475 -28.02 0.14 -24.96
CA ALA A 475 -28.76 -0.87 -24.24
C ALA A 475 -29.94 -0.25 -23.50
N SER A 476 -30.97 -1.05 -23.25
CA SER A 476 -32.16 -0.64 -22.47
C SER A 476 -31.86 -0.62 -20.96
N SER A 477 -30.84 -1.34 -20.52
CA SER A 477 -30.32 -1.32 -19.15
C SER A 477 -28.83 -1.64 -19.16
N GLU A 478 -28.09 -1.05 -18.25
CA GLU A 478 -26.64 -1.25 -18.12
C GLU A 478 -26.32 -1.77 -16.70
N MET A 479 -25.97 -3.04 -16.61
CA MET A 479 -25.42 -3.63 -15.39
C MET A 479 -23.89 -3.60 -15.42
N TYR A 480 -23.29 -3.65 -16.64
CA TYR A 480 -21.87 -3.60 -16.91
C TYR A 480 -21.57 -2.59 -18.00
N SER A 481 -20.29 -2.19 -18.14
CA SER A 481 -19.89 -1.24 -19.18
C SER A 481 -20.14 -1.80 -20.57
N LEU A 482 -20.83 -1.05 -21.42
CA LEU A 482 -21.06 -1.40 -22.83
C LEU A 482 -19.78 -1.36 -23.67
N SER A 483 -18.71 -0.72 -23.18
CA SER A 483 -17.43 -0.66 -23.89
C SER A 483 -16.83 -2.04 -24.16
N SER A 484 -17.13 -3.04 -23.35
CA SER A 484 -16.70 -4.42 -23.54
C SER A 484 -17.21 -5.06 -24.84
N LEU A 485 -18.26 -4.50 -25.46
CA LEU A 485 -18.79 -5.00 -26.71
C LEU A 485 -18.05 -4.47 -27.95
N ASN A 486 -17.25 -3.41 -27.80
CA ASN A 486 -16.51 -2.80 -28.90
C ASN A 486 -15.06 -2.43 -28.56
N ASP A 487 -14.50 -3.00 -27.50
CA ASP A 487 -13.13 -2.79 -27.03
C ASP A 487 -12.05 -3.47 -27.90
N ARG A 488 -12.47 -4.22 -28.92
CA ARG A 488 -11.62 -5.00 -29.84
C ARG A 488 -10.93 -6.19 -29.19
N LEU A 489 -11.32 -6.57 -28.00
CA LEU A 489 -10.81 -7.76 -27.36
C LEU A 489 -11.63 -8.97 -27.77
N VAL A 490 -10.94 -10.07 -27.95
CA VAL A 490 -11.57 -11.39 -28.12
C VAL A 490 -11.27 -12.15 -26.83
N PRO A 491 -12.29 -12.51 -26.06
CA PRO A 491 -12.10 -13.31 -24.86
C PRO A 491 -11.30 -14.59 -25.20
N LYS A 492 -10.34 -14.94 -24.37
CA LYS A 492 -9.57 -16.19 -24.55
C LYS A 492 -10.28 -17.38 -23.92
N ASP A 493 -11.03 -17.10 -22.90
CA ASP A 493 -11.89 -18.06 -22.20
C ASP A 493 -13.06 -17.37 -21.53
N GLU A 494 -13.91 -18.12 -20.83
CA GLU A 494 -15.11 -17.63 -20.15
C GLU A 494 -14.85 -16.71 -18.94
N ASN A 495 -13.60 -16.53 -18.54
CA ASN A 495 -13.20 -15.68 -17.43
C ASN A 495 -12.50 -14.38 -17.89
N ASP A 496 -12.33 -14.17 -19.20
CA ASP A 496 -11.74 -12.96 -19.80
C ASP A 496 -12.71 -11.76 -19.86
#